data_d7488f2d4cc42d45bdc5c0226c080ab4
#
_entry.id   d7488f2d4cc42d45bdc5c0226c080ab4
#
_cell.length_a   1.000
_cell.length_b   1.000
_cell.length_c   1.000
_cell.angle_alpha   90.00
_cell.angle_beta   90.00
_cell.angle_gamma   90.00
#
_symmetry.space_group_name_H-M   'P 1'
#
loop_
_entity.id
_entity.type
_entity.pdbx_description
1 polymer ?
#
loop_
_entity_poly.entity_id
_entity_poly.type
_entity_poly.pdbx_seq_one_letter_code
_entity_poly.pdbx_strand_id
1 'polypeptide(L)' 'GDNQVILKSLKKKGITTIIYNKEGVLKTCKGQLHKLNLNEQTLSLKDENQKIFSIRLSRIMEIY' A
#
# COMPACT_ATOMS: atom_id res chain seq x y z
N GLY A 1 -17.58 2.91 2.63
CA GLY A 1 -16.73 3.81 1.86
C GLY A 1 -15.47 3.14 1.37
N ASP A 2 -14.72 3.87 0.62
CA ASP A 2 -13.51 3.36 -0.02
C ASP A 2 -12.49 2.83 1.00
N ASN A 3 -12.47 3.45 2.19
CA ASN A 3 -11.54 3.03 3.24
C ASN A 3 -11.80 1.60 3.71
N GLN A 4 -13.04 1.16 3.67
CA GLN A 4 -13.37 -0.20 4.09
C GLN A 4 -12.82 -1.25 3.13
N VAL A 5 -12.83 -0.95 1.85
CA VAL A 5 -12.28 -1.86 0.84
C VAL A 5 -10.78 -2.01 1.04
N ILE A 6 -10.09 -0.90 1.28
CA ILE A 6 -8.65 -0.91 1.55
C ILE A 6 -8.35 -1.71 2.81
N LEU A 7 -9.12 -1.48 3.88
CA LEU A 7 -8.91 -2.17 5.14
C LEU A 7 -9.13 -3.67 5.01
N LYS A 8 -10.11 -4.09 4.22
CA LYS A 8 -10.35 -5.52 3.98
C LYS A 8 -9.17 -6.15 3.26
N SER A 9 -8.61 -5.46 2.28
CA SER A 9 -7.44 -5.94 1.55
C SER A 9 -6.23 -6.03 2.45
N LEU A 10 -6.09 -5.10 3.40
CA LEU A 10 -4.96 -5.05 4.30
C LEU A 10 -4.98 -6.13 5.38
N LYS A 11 -6.10 -6.81 5.56
CA LYS A 11 -6.18 -7.91 6.52
C LYS A 11 -5.58 -9.20 5.99
N LYS A 12 -5.19 -9.23 4.73
CA LYS A 12 -4.54 -10.38 4.13
C LYS A 12 -3.19 -10.60 4.80
N LYS A 13 -2.94 -11.85 5.19
CA LYS A 13 -1.62 -12.22 5.71
C LYS A 13 -0.70 -12.49 4.54
N GLY A 14 0.58 -12.19 4.71
CA GLY A 14 1.59 -12.45 3.70
C GLY A 14 1.94 -11.23 2.89
N ILE A 15 2.41 -11.46 1.68
CA ILE A 15 2.88 -10.38 0.82
C ILE A 15 1.70 -9.65 0.17
N THR A 16 1.71 -8.33 0.29
CA THR A 16 0.73 -7.46 -0.33
C THR A 16 1.35 -6.82 -1.55
N THR A 17 0.61 -6.81 -2.65
CA THR A 17 1.04 -6.16 -3.88
C THR A 17 0.22 -4.91 -4.09
N ILE A 18 0.89 -3.78 -4.27
CA ILE A 18 0.22 -2.50 -4.49
C ILE A 18 0.64 -1.94 -5.85
N ILE A 19 -0.35 -1.58 -6.66
CA ILE A 19 -0.12 -0.85 -7.90
C ILE A 19 -0.50 0.59 -7.65
N TYR A 20 0.42 1.50 -7.86
CA TYR A 20 0.21 2.92 -7.59
C TYR A 20 0.74 3.79 -8.71
N ASN A 21 0.24 5.02 -8.77
CA ASN A 21 0.65 5.99 -9.77
C ASN A 21 1.72 6.91 -9.18
N LYS A 22 2.86 6.99 -9.87
CA LYS A 22 3.93 7.91 -9.50
C LYS A 22 4.27 8.75 -10.71
N GLU A 23 3.89 10.02 -10.66
CA GLU A 23 4.16 10.98 -11.73
C GLU A 23 3.69 10.51 -13.10
N GLY A 24 2.48 9.94 -13.13
CA GLY A 24 1.88 9.46 -14.38
C GLY A 24 2.32 8.07 -14.80
N VAL A 25 3.18 7.42 -14.02
CA VAL A 25 3.66 6.08 -14.33
C VAL A 25 3.15 5.09 -13.29
N LEU A 26 2.61 3.97 -13.74
CA LEU A 26 2.18 2.92 -12.83
C LEU A 26 3.38 2.14 -12.32
N LYS A 27 3.46 2.01 -11.01
CA LYS A 27 4.51 1.28 -10.31
C LYS A 27 3.90 0.15 -9.51
N THR A 28 4.68 -0.89 -9.29
CA THR A 28 4.27 -2.02 -8.45
C THR A 28 5.19 -2.13 -7.26
N CYS A 29 4.61 -2.25 -6.07
CA CYS A 29 5.37 -2.43 -4.84
C CYS A 29 4.85 -3.67 -4.13
N LYS A 30 5.75 -4.54 -3.70
CA LYS A 30 5.41 -5.76 -2.97
C LYS A 30 6.08 -5.76 -1.62
N GLY A 31 5.36 -6.20 -0.60
CA GLY A 31 5.91 -6.30 0.74
C GLY A 31 4.85 -6.64 1.75
N GLN A 32 5.25 -6.72 3.00
CA GLN A 32 4.31 -6.93 4.09
C GLN A 32 3.79 -5.59 4.57
N LEU A 33 2.50 -5.56 4.92
CA LEU A 33 1.93 -4.34 5.47
C LEU A 33 2.68 -3.97 6.75
N HIS A 34 3.23 -2.77 6.78
CA HIS A 34 3.96 -2.26 7.93
C HIS A 34 3.10 -1.31 8.77
N LYS A 35 2.50 -0.31 8.11
CA LYS A 35 1.72 0.70 8.82
C LYS A 35 0.72 1.37 7.90
N LEU A 36 -0.46 1.66 8.44
CA LEU A 36 -1.46 2.49 7.77
C LEU A 36 -1.64 3.76 8.60
N ASN A 37 -1.35 4.91 8.02
CA ASN A 37 -1.48 6.19 8.69
C ASN A 37 -2.63 6.96 8.05
N LEU A 38 -3.77 6.98 8.71
CA LEU A 38 -4.96 7.66 8.20
C LEU A 38 -4.87 9.17 8.30
N ASN A 39 -4.12 9.68 9.28
CA ASN A 39 -3.94 11.12 9.41
C ASN A 39 -3.16 11.69 8.22
N GLU A 40 -2.13 10.99 7.79
CA GLU A 40 -1.32 11.41 6.66
C GLU A 40 -1.78 10.78 5.35
N GLN A 41 -2.75 9.87 5.40
CA GLN A 41 -3.27 9.18 4.22
C GLN A 41 -2.15 8.44 3.48
N THR A 42 -1.35 7.70 4.24
CA THR A 42 -0.26 6.92 3.67
C THR A 42 -0.32 5.47 4.13
N LEU A 43 0.22 4.60 3.29
CA LEU A 43 0.35 3.19 3.57
C LEU A 43 1.82 2.81 3.42
N SER A 44 2.35 2.08 4.40
CA SER A 44 3.75 1.65 4.36
C SER A 44 3.85 0.15 4.20
N LEU A 45 4.72 -0.29 3.32
CA LEU A 45 5.05 -1.70 3.13
C LEU A 45 6.52 -1.92 3.47
N LYS A 46 6.81 -3.10 3.97
CA LYS A 46 8.17 -3.50 4.29
C LYS A 46 8.56 -4.67 3.38
N ASP A 47 9.61 -4.50 2.60
CA ASP A 47 10.03 -5.53 1.65
C ASP A 47 10.91 -6.58 2.33
N GLU A 48 11.36 -7.57 1.55
CA GLU A 48 12.18 -8.66 2.07
C GLU A 48 13.56 -8.20 2.57
N ASN A 49 14.01 -7.03 2.12
CA ASN A 49 15.26 -6.44 2.56
C ASN A 49 15.09 -5.52 3.75
N GLN A 50 13.93 -5.56 4.42
CA GLN A 50 13.59 -4.72 5.55
C GLN A 50 13.47 -3.24 5.19
N LYS A 51 13.29 -2.95 3.91
CA LYS A 51 13.13 -1.59 3.44
C LYS A 51 11.67 -1.18 3.52
N ILE A 52 11.40 0.03 4.02
CA ILE A 52 10.04 0.52 4.19
C ILE A 52 9.71 1.52 3.09
N PHE A 53 8.58 1.30 2.43
CA PHE A 53 8.08 2.19 1.38
C PHE A 53 6.76 2.79 1.84
N SER A 54 6.63 4.10 1.71
CA SER A 54 5.38 4.80 2.02
C SER A 54 4.72 5.26 0.73
N ILE A 55 3.43 4.98 0.59
CA ILE A 55 2.66 5.32 -0.59
C ILE A 55 1.41 6.08 -0.16
N ARG A 56 1.11 7.18 -0.82
CA ARG A 56 -0.10 7.93 -0.53
C ARG A 56 -1.33 7.14 -0.99
N LEU A 57 -2.34 7.09 -0.15
CA LEU A 57 -3.56 6.34 -0.47
C LEU A 57 -4.21 6.84 -1.75
N SER A 58 -4.14 8.14 -2.00
CA SER A 58 -4.73 8.74 -3.21
C SER A 58 -4.04 8.29 -4.50
N ARG A 59 -2.84 7.74 -4.40
CA ARG A 59 -2.09 7.25 -5.56
C ARG A 59 -2.23 5.77 -5.79
N ILE A 60 -2.83 5.06 -4.85
CA ILE A 60 -3.00 3.62 -4.97
C ILE A 60 -4.12 3.30 -5.94
N MET A 61 -3.81 2.49 -6.94
CA MET A 61 -4.79 2.06 -7.95
C MET A 61 -5.40 0.73 -7.58
N GLU A 62 -4.59 -0.22 -7.14
CA GLU A 62 -5.07 -1.55 -6.76
C GLU A 62 -4.21 -2.15 -5.66
N ILE A 63 -4.82 -3.01 -4.85
CA ILE A 63 -4.16 -3.77 -3.80
C ILE A 63 -4.55 -5.23 -3.96
N TYR A 64 -3.56 -6.11 -4.01
CA TYR A 64 -3.79 -7.55 -4.15
C TYR A 64 -3.36 -8.33 -2.92
#